data_f04fb06c83e873305c31e47786e66c96
#
_entry.id   f04fb06c83e873305c31e47786e66c96
#
_cell.length_a   1.000
_cell.length_b   1.000
_cell.length_c   1.000
_cell.angle_alpha   90.00
_cell.angle_beta   90.00
_cell.angle_gamma   90.00
#
_symmetry.space_group_name_H-M   'P 1'
#
loop_
_entity.id
_entity.type
_entity.pdbx_description
1 polymer ?
#
loop_
_entity_poly.entity_id
_entity_poly.type
_entity_poly.pdbx_seq_one_letter_code
_entity_poly.pdbx_strand_id
1 'polypeptide(L)'
;IVGAGATGQGNNMDMANMLKPALLKGTIKVVASTTWEEYRKYFEKDRALMRRFQRLQVGEPSKETAVKILKGVKQYYEKFHKCTITDEACEDAVEYSAKFIADKKLPDKAIDVMDVACARLRLNAVKDGKIDHEEIIHEISKMTGISIEQLSQKQASNLKTLEEKMKL
;
A
#
# COMPACT_ATOMS: atom_id res chain seq x y z
N ILE A 1 -15.66 4.27 11.77
CA ILE A 1 -17.08 4.39 12.15
C ILE A 1 -17.29 3.75 13.51
N VAL A 2 -16.80 2.53 13.76
CA VAL A 2 -16.83 1.89 15.06
C VAL A 2 -15.75 2.54 15.93
N GLY A 3 -16.12 3.07 17.11
CA GLY A 3 -15.21 3.82 17.98
C GLY A 3 -15.03 5.30 17.62
N ALA A 4 -15.55 5.78 16.49
CA ALA A 4 -15.50 7.20 16.16
C ALA A 4 -16.54 7.97 17.02
N GLY A 5 -16.06 8.91 17.82
CA GLY A 5 -16.88 9.71 18.75
C GLY A 5 -16.87 9.22 20.20
N ALA A 6 -16.10 8.19 20.53
CA ALA A 6 -15.87 7.77 21.93
C ALA A 6 -14.86 8.72 22.59
N THR A 7 -15.32 9.83 23.12
CA THR A 7 -14.55 10.66 24.05
C THR A 7 -14.80 10.12 25.47
N GLY A 8 -13.74 9.64 26.10
CA GLY A 8 -13.55 9.23 27.48
C GLY A 8 -14.78 8.90 28.35
N GLN A 9 -14.66 7.85 29.13
CA GLN A 9 -15.55 7.40 30.22
C GLN A 9 -16.94 8.07 30.29
N GLY A 10 -17.96 7.45 29.66
CA GLY A 10 -19.35 7.71 30.02
C GLY A 10 -20.36 7.97 28.91
N ASN A 11 -19.98 8.28 27.69
CA ASN A 11 -20.95 8.52 26.62
C ASN A 11 -20.63 7.64 25.39
N ASN A 12 -21.23 6.43 25.39
CA ASN A 12 -21.22 5.51 24.26
C ASN A 12 -22.14 6.00 23.11
N MET A 13 -21.99 7.24 22.67
CA MET A 13 -22.52 7.68 21.39
C MET A 13 -21.55 7.25 20.27
N ASP A 14 -21.43 5.95 20.10
CA ASP A 14 -20.70 5.37 18.98
C ASP A 14 -21.53 5.63 17.72
N MET A 15 -20.92 6.23 16.71
CA MET A 15 -21.54 6.47 15.40
C MET A 15 -22.17 5.19 14.83
N ALA A 16 -21.63 4.01 15.17
CA ALA A 16 -22.20 2.73 14.80
C ALA A 16 -23.61 2.55 15.38
N ASN A 17 -23.85 2.98 16.62
CA ASN A 17 -25.18 2.88 17.24
C ASN A 17 -26.22 3.83 16.60
N MET A 18 -25.79 4.98 16.10
CA MET A 18 -26.65 5.90 15.37
C MET A 18 -27.04 5.37 14.00
N LEU A 19 -26.15 4.64 13.33
CA LEU A 19 -26.39 4.07 12.00
C LEU A 19 -27.18 2.75 12.04
N LYS A 20 -27.14 2.01 13.15
CA LYS A 20 -27.85 0.72 13.31
C LYS A 20 -29.33 0.77 12.90
N PRO A 21 -30.15 1.72 13.35
CA PRO A 21 -31.58 1.75 12.98
C PRO A 21 -31.80 1.92 11.47
N ALA A 22 -30.99 2.76 10.81
CA ALA A 22 -31.09 3.00 9.35
C ALA A 22 -30.64 1.78 8.55
N LEU A 23 -29.57 1.09 9.00
CA LEU A 23 -29.10 -0.16 8.43
C LEU A 23 -30.11 -1.30 8.61
N LEU A 24 -30.74 -1.39 9.79
CA LEU A 24 -31.75 -2.41 10.06
C LEU A 24 -33.00 -2.23 9.21
N LYS A 25 -33.40 -0.98 8.96
CA LYS A 25 -34.53 -0.65 8.08
C LYS A 25 -34.21 -0.80 6.60
N GLY A 26 -32.92 -0.98 6.22
CA GLY A 26 -32.51 -1.07 4.82
C GLY A 26 -32.62 0.23 4.04
N THR A 27 -32.75 1.36 4.71
CA THR A 27 -32.89 2.68 4.08
C THR A 27 -31.57 3.20 3.51
N ILE A 28 -30.44 2.67 3.97
CA ILE A 28 -29.10 3.04 3.49
C ILE A 28 -28.33 1.82 3.03
N LYS A 29 -27.52 2.01 1.98
CA LYS A 29 -26.50 1.05 1.54
C LYS A 29 -25.14 1.59 1.96
N VAL A 30 -24.34 0.74 2.61
CA VAL A 30 -23.02 1.13 3.13
C VAL A 30 -21.96 0.17 2.61
N VAL A 31 -20.88 0.73 2.10
CA VAL A 31 -19.61 0.02 1.86
C VAL A 31 -18.59 0.59 2.83
N ALA A 32 -17.98 -0.28 3.61
CA ALA A 32 -16.99 0.12 4.60
C ALA A 32 -15.73 -0.72 4.47
N SER A 33 -14.57 -0.12 4.68
CA SER A 33 -13.29 -0.81 4.75
C SER A 33 -12.71 -0.75 6.15
N THR A 34 -12.02 -1.80 6.55
CA THR A 34 -11.38 -1.91 7.87
C THR A 34 -10.23 -2.95 7.80
N THR A 35 -9.38 -2.96 8.81
CA THR A 35 -8.36 -3.99 8.96
C THR A 35 -8.95 -5.27 9.58
N TRP A 36 -8.24 -6.40 9.43
CA TRP A 36 -8.63 -7.65 10.07
C TRP A 36 -8.66 -7.56 11.60
N GLU A 37 -7.73 -6.82 12.18
CA GLU A 37 -7.66 -6.64 13.63
C GLU A 37 -8.86 -5.85 14.15
N GLU A 38 -9.19 -4.74 13.49
CA GLU A 38 -10.35 -3.92 13.84
C GLU A 38 -11.66 -4.67 13.62
N TYR A 39 -11.77 -5.44 12.51
CA TYR A 39 -12.93 -6.26 12.24
C TYR A 39 -13.18 -7.24 13.40
N ARG A 40 -12.17 -8.01 13.83
CA ARG A 40 -12.28 -8.95 14.94
C ARG A 40 -12.56 -8.25 16.28
N LYS A 41 -11.90 -7.15 16.52
CA LYS A 41 -11.99 -6.42 17.80
C LYS A 41 -13.35 -5.80 18.01
N TYR A 42 -13.94 -5.23 16.97
CA TYR A 42 -15.13 -4.38 17.10
C TYR A 42 -16.34 -4.93 16.35
N PHE A 43 -16.18 -5.40 15.13
CA PHE A 43 -17.30 -5.74 14.26
C PHE A 43 -17.83 -7.16 14.49
N GLU A 44 -16.95 -8.13 14.64
CA GLU A 44 -17.32 -9.55 14.81
C GLU A 44 -18.15 -9.80 16.07
N LYS A 45 -17.98 -8.97 17.08
CA LYS A 45 -18.73 -9.03 18.35
C LYS A 45 -20.18 -8.55 18.22
N ASP A 46 -20.49 -7.76 17.20
CA ASP A 46 -21.84 -7.20 16.99
C ASP A 46 -22.64 -8.07 16.01
N ARG A 47 -23.39 -9.03 16.57
CA ARG A 47 -24.22 -9.96 15.78
C ARG A 47 -25.27 -9.26 14.93
N ALA A 48 -25.75 -8.07 15.32
CA ALA A 48 -26.77 -7.33 14.58
C ALA A 48 -26.20 -6.75 13.30
N LEU A 49 -24.97 -6.20 13.34
CA LEU A 49 -24.26 -5.72 12.19
C LEU A 49 -23.80 -6.88 11.28
N MET A 50 -23.28 -7.96 11.87
CA MET A 50 -22.82 -9.13 11.13
C MET A 50 -23.88 -9.71 10.17
N ARG A 51 -25.15 -9.69 10.57
CA ARG A 51 -26.26 -10.20 9.76
C ARG A 51 -26.65 -9.29 8.57
N ARG A 52 -26.15 -8.06 8.55
CA ARG A 52 -26.51 -7.04 7.56
C ARG A 52 -25.38 -6.70 6.60
N PHE A 53 -24.16 -7.11 6.93
CA PHE A 53 -23.01 -6.88 6.08
C PHE A 53 -22.49 -8.18 5.49
N GLN A 54 -22.24 -8.15 4.19
CA GLN A 54 -21.49 -9.21 3.54
C GLN A 54 -20.00 -8.85 3.62
N ARG A 55 -19.21 -9.78 4.12
CA ARG A 55 -17.76 -9.63 4.18
C ARG A 55 -17.15 -9.89 2.81
N LEU A 56 -16.35 -8.96 2.34
CA LEU A 56 -15.52 -9.10 1.16
C LEU A 56 -14.04 -9.02 1.59
N GLN A 57 -13.32 -10.10 1.42
CA GLN A 57 -11.89 -10.13 1.72
C GLN A 57 -11.10 -9.63 0.51
N VAL A 58 -10.30 -8.59 0.72
CA VAL A 58 -9.34 -8.07 -0.26
C VAL A 58 -7.97 -8.60 0.13
N GLY A 59 -7.41 -9.50 -0.69
CA GLY A 59 -6.08 -10.07 -0.49
C GLY A 59 -4.99 -9.18 -1.08
N GLU A 60 -3.74 -9.47 -0.72
CA GLU A 60 -2.56 -8.85 -1.34
C GLU A 60 -2.51 -9.22 -2.84
N PRO A 61 -2.36 -8.26 -3.75
CA PRO A 61 -2.29 -8.53 -5.18
C PRO A 61 -0.96 -9.22 -5.56
N SER A 62 -0.96 -9.90 -6.70
CA SER A 62 0.30 -10.38 -7.29
C SER A 62 1.19 -9.20 -7.70
N LYS A 63 2.49 -9.46 -7.88
CA LYS A 63 3.44 -8.43 -8.32
C LYS A 63 3.01 -7.79 -9.64
N GLU A 64 2.57 -8.60 -10.61
CA GLU A 64 2.11 -8.13 -11.92
C GLU A 64 0.89 -7.21 -11.80
N THR A 65 -0.02 -7.56 -10.89
CA THR A 65 -1.19 -6.71 -10.60
C THR A 65 -0.79 -5.43 -9.89
N ALA A 66 0.14 -5.51 -8.94
CA ALA A 66 0.68 -4.32 -8.24
C ALA A 66 1.37 -3.35 -9.22
N VAL A 67 2.17 -3.85 -10.17
CA VAL A 67 2.77 -3.02 -11.24
C VAL A 67 1.69 -2.29 -12.05
N LYS A 68 0.62 -3.01 -12.45
CA LYS A 68 -0.49 -2.38 -13.18
C LYS A 68 -1.17 -1.29 -12.35
N ILE A 69 -1.33 -1.51 -11.05
CA ILE A 69 -1.89 -0.50 -10.14
C ILE A 69 -0.98 0.72 -10.09
N LEU A 70 0.34 0.54 -9.87
CA LEU A 70 1.28 1.66 -9.83
C LEU A 70 1.29 2.46 -11.14
N LYS A 71 1.34 1.78 -12.30
CA LYS A 71 1.24 2.43 -13.62
C LYS A 71 -0.06 3.19 -13.81
N GLY A 72 -1.16 2.70 -13.24
CA GLY A 72 -2.46 3.39 -13.28
C GLY A 72 -2.52 4.65 -12.42
N VAL A 73 -1.84 4.66 -11.27
CA VAL A 73 -1.87 5.80 -10.35
C VAL A 73 -0.72 6.77 -10.53
N LYS A 74 0.36 6.41 -11.23
CA LYS A 74 1.58 7.24 -11.37
C LYS A 74 1.28 8.67 -11.84
N GLN A 75 0.35 8.85 -12.76
CA GLN A 75 -0.03 10.17 -13.29
C GLN A 75 -0.49 11.15 -12.21
N TYR A 76 -1.09 10.66 -11.11
CA TYR A 76 -1.52 11.52 -10.00
C TYR A 76 -0.32 12.01 -9.19
N TYR A 77 0.67 11.13 -8.97
CA TYR A 77 1.92 11.46 -8.28
C TYR A 77 2.79 12.38 -9.13
N GLU A 78 2.92 12.12 -10.43
CA GLU A 78 3.63 12.99 -11.39
C GLU A 78 3.07 14.42 -11.37
N LYS A 79 1.75 14.54 -11.41
CA LYS A 79 1.07 15.85 -11.36
C LYS A 79 1.27 16.54 -10.02
N PHE A 80 1.21 15.81 -8.91
CA PHE A 80 1.34 16.36 -7.57
C PHE A 80 2.76 16.80 -7.25
N HIS A 81 3.75 15.94 -7.57
CA HIS A 81 5.16 16.21 -7.29
C HIS A 81 5.89 16.98 -8.40
N LYS A 82 5.26 17.16 -9.57
CA LYS A 82 5.85 17.79 -10.77
C LYS A 82 7.12 17.08 -11.21
N CYS A 83 7.07 15.78 -11.36
CA CYS A 83 8.15 14.90 -11.81
C CYS A 83 7.61 13.91 -12.85
N THR A 84 8.50 13.19 -13.51
CA THR A 84 8.15 12.10 -14.43
C THR A 84 8.56 10.76 -13.81
N ILE A 85 7.67 9.78 -13.82
CA ILE A 85 7.95 8.44 -13.29
C ILE A 85 8.03 7.47 -14.45
N THR A 86 9.12 6.71 -14.57
CA THR A 86 9.26 5.71 -15.62
C THR A 86 8.43 4.46 -15.33
N ASP A 87 8.10 3.70 -16.34
CA ASP A 87 7.44 2.40 -16.15
C ASP A 87 8.35 1.41 -15.45
N GLU A 88 9.65 1.48 -15.73
CA GLU A 88 10.69 0.72 -15.04
C GLU A 88 10.74 1.02 -13.55
N ALA A 89 10.66 2.29 -13.14
CA ALA A 89 10.59 2.66 -11.74
C ALA A 89 9.37 2.06 -11.01
N CYS A 90 8.22 1.95 -11.69
CA CYS A 90 7.04 1.27 -11.12
C CYS A 90 7.29 -0.24 -10.92
N GLU A 91 7.96 -0.89 -11.87
CA GLU A 91 8.32 -2.31 -11.78
C GLU A 91 9.32 -2.55 -10.65
N ASP A 92 10.35 -1.71 -10.57
CA ASP A 92 11.37 -1.76 -9.53
C ASP A 92 10.79 -1.47 -8.14
N ALA A 93 9.93 -0.49 -8.00
CA ALA A 93 9.27 -0.19 -6.73
C ALA A 93 8.51 -1.41 -6.19
N VAL A 94 7.83 -2.16 -7.06
CA VAL A 94 7.13 -3.40 -6.67
C VAL A 94 8.12 -4.50 -6.35
N GLU A 95 9.11 -4.75 -7.22
CA GLU A 95 10.05 -5.85 -7.06
C GLU A 95 10.89 -5.70 -5.77
N TYR A 96 11.49 -4.52 -5.58
CA TYR A 96 12.36 -4.26 -4.43
C TYR A 96 11.58 -4.14 -3.13
N SER A 97 10.42 -3.47 -3.13
CA SER A 97 9.60 -3.40 -1.92
C SER A 97 9.08 -4.79 -1.50
N ALA A 98 8.69 -5.64 -2.47
CA ALA A 98 8.27 -7.01 -2.18
C ALA A 98 9.39 -7.85 -1.54
N LYS A 99 10.63 -7.60 -1.94
CA LYS A 99 11.81 -8.38 -1.52
C LYS A 99 12.42 -7.90 -0.22
N PHE A 100 12.44 -6.59 0.02
CA PHE A 100 13.21 -5.98 1.10
C PHE A 100 12.35 -5.31 2.19
N ILE A 101 11.06 -5.05 1.94
CA ILE A 101 10.13 -4.48 2.93
C ILE A 101 9.13 -5.56 3.35
N ALA A 102 9.30 -6.12 4.55
CA ALA A 102 8.50 -7.24 5.03
C ALA A 102 7.26 -6.83 5.84
N ASP A 103 7.30 -5.68 6.49
CA ASP A 103 6.31 -5.19 7.45
C ASP A 103 5.03 -4.63 6.81
N LYS A 104 5.06 -4.35 5.52
CA LYS A 104 3.93 -3.82 4.74
C LYS A 104 3.55 -4.73 3.58
N LYS A 105 2.34 -4.56 3.06
CA LYS A 105 1.79 -5.34 1.94
C LYS A 105 1.78 -4.56 0.64
N LEU A 106 1.77 -5.29 -0.49
CA LEU A 106 1.52 -4.71 -1.81
C LEU A 106 0.03 -4.35 -1.95
N PRO A 107 -0.33 -3.30 -2.71
CA PRO A 107 0.56 -2.39 -3.44
C PRO A 107 1.14 -1.25 -2.57
N ASP A 108 0.69 -1.11 -1.33
CA ASP A 108 0.90 0.03 -0.45
C ASP A 108 2.40 0.36 -0.26
N LYS A 109 3.21 -0.66 0.07
CA LYS A 109 4.65 -0.49 0.24
C LYS A 109 5.38 0.01 -1.01
N ALA A 110 4.92 -0.38 -2.19
CA ALA A 110 5.51 0.07 -3.46
C ALA A 110 5.07 1.50 -3.80
N ILE A 111 3.84 1.86 -3.48
CA ILE A 111 3.34 3.23 -3.59
C ILE A 111 4.10 4.15 -2.64
N ASP A 112 4.31 3.74 -1.39
CA ASP A 112 5.09 4.51 -0.41
C ASP A 112 6.51 4.81 -0.93
N VAL A 113 7.21 3.80 -1.45
CA VAL A 113 8.55 3.99 -2.02
C VAL A 113 8.54 5.01 -3.16
N MET A 114 7.58 4.89 -4.07
CA MET A 114 7.43 5.80 -5.20
C MET A 114 7.12 7.23 -4.73
N ASP A 115 6.20 7.39 -3.78
CA ASP A 115 5.82 8.70 -3.24
C ASP A 115 6.97 9.40 -2.53
N VAL A 116 7.71 8.67 -1.68
CA VAL A 116 8.88 9.21 -0.97
C VAL A 116 10.01 9.58 -1.94
N ALA A 117 10.26 8.78 -2.98
CA ALA A 117 11.21 9.12 -4.02
C ALA A 117 10.84 10.43 -4.75
N CYS A 118 9.57 10.58 -5.12
CA CYS A 118 9.04 11.81 -5.73
C CYS A 118 9.16 13.01 -4.79
N ALA A 119 8.81 12.84 -3.52
CA ALA A 119 8.90 13.90 -2.51
C ALA A 119 10.34 14.38 -2.31
N ARG A 120 11.30 13.46 -2.31
CA ARG A 120 12.73 13.77 -2.19
C ARG A 120 13.23 14.60 -3.37
N LEU A 121 12.87 14.28 -4.61
CA LEU A 121 13.24 15.08 -5.78
C LEU A 121 12.69 16.50 -5.68
N ARG A 122 11.46 16.63 -5.22
CA ARG A 122 10.83 17.94 -5.02
C ARG A 122 11.54 18.77 -3.95
N LEU A 123 11.97 18.16 -2.84
CA LEU A 123 12.72 18.83 -1.76
C LEU A 123 14.10 19.31 -2.24
N ASN A 124 14.73 18.55 -3.13
CA ASN A 124 16.03 18.91 -3.72
C ASN A 124 15.90 19.97 -4.83
N ALA A 125 14.70 20.56 -5.04
CA ALA A 125 14.40 21.59 -6.05
C ALA A 125 14.80 21.19 -7.48
N VAL A 126 14.85 19.91 -7.81
CA VAL A 126 15.08 19.42 -9.17
C VAL A 126 13.80 19.64 -9.97
N LYS A 127 13.79 20.68 -10.81
CA LYS A 127 12.69 20.93 -11.73
C LYS A 127 12.64 19.81 -12.79
N ASP A 128 11.45 19.31 -13.04
CA ASP A 128 11.20 18.25 -14.03
C ASP A 128 12.05 16.98 -13.79
N GLY A 129 12.29 16.66 -12.51
CA GLY A 129 13.05 15.49 -12.11
C GLY A 129 12.40 14.18 -12.60
N LYS A 130 13.25 13.22 -12.95
CA LYS A 130 12.83 11.90 -13.41
C LYS A 130 13.06 10.88 -12.28
N ILE A 131 12.03 10.10 -11.98
CA ILE A 131 12.14 8.93 -11.11
C ILE A 131 12.40 7.72 -12.00
N ASP A 132 13.55 7.14 -11.86
CA ASP A 132 13.99 5.94 -12.55
C ASP A 132 14.50 4.89 -11.54
N HIS A 133 15.16 3.87 -12.04
CA HIS A 133 15.74 2.79 -11.26
C HIS A 133 16.64 3.27 -10.10
N GLU A 134 17.53 4.23 -10.36
CA GLU A 134 18.50 4.70 -9.37
C GLU A 134 17.81 5.38 -8.19
N GLU A 135 16.78 6.17 -8.46
CA GLU A 135 16.01 6.86 -7.44
C GLU A 135 15.23 5.89 -6.54
N ILE A 136 14.67 4.83 -7.13
CA ILE A 136 13.94 3.79 -6.39
C ILE A 136 14.91 2.98 -5.51
N ILE A 137 16.06 2.54 -6.05
CA ILE A 137 17.05 1.80 -5.27
C ILE A 137 17.58 2.65 -4.11
N HIS A 138 17.86 3.91 -4.37
CA HIS A 138 18.33 4.82 -3.32
C HIS A 138 17.30 4.94 -2.19
N GLU A 139 16.00 5.01 -2.51
CA GLU A 139 14.97 5.11 -1.50
C GLU A 139 14.79 3.82 -0.71
N ILE A 140 14.80 2.68 -1.38
CA ILE A 140 14.78 1.36 -0.74
C ILE A 140 15.98 1.20 0.21
N SER A 141 17.18 1.60 -0.22
CA SER A 141 18.39 1.57 0.61
C SER A 141 18.21 2.38 1.90
N LYS A 142 17.63 3.57 1.81
CA LYS A 142 17.35 4.40 2.99
C LYS A 142 16.29 3.79 3.91
N MET A 143 15.21 3.28 3.35
CA MET A 143 14.11 2.70 4.14
C MET A 143 14.50 1.42 4.85
N THR A 144 15.39 0.61 4.24
CA THR A 144 15.77 -0.70 4.76
C THR A 144 17.11 -0.71 5.48
N GLY A 145 17.95 0.32 5.30
CA GLY A 145 19.34 0.36 5.79
C GLY A 145 20.31 -0.56 5.04
N ILE A 146 19.87 -1.15 3.91
CA ILE A 146 20.71 -2.03 3.08
C ILE A 146 21.48 -1.17 2.08
N SER A 147 22.80 -1.37 1.93
CA SER A 147 23.58 -0.59 0.96
C SER A 147 23.16 -0.89 -0.49
N ILE A 148 23.29 0.12 -1.37
CA ILE A 148 22.94 0.02 -2.79
C ILE A 148 23.72 -1.13 -3.47
N GLU A 149 25.00 -1.31 -3.12
CA GLU A 149 25.86 -2.38 -3.64
C GLU A 149 25.31 -3.77 -3.28
N GLN A 150 24.82 -3.95 -2.05
CA GLN A 150 24.21 -5.21 -1.63
C GLN A 150 22.85 -5.46 -2.32
N LEU A 151 22.08 -4.42 -2.60
CA LEU A 151 20.84 -4.52 -3.37
C LEU A 151 21.13 -5.00 -4.78
N SER A 152 22.14 -4.42 -5.45
CA SER A 152 22.57 -4.77 -6.82
C SER A 152 23.19 -6.16 -6.90
N GLN A 153 24.05 -6.55 -5.95
CA GLN A 153 24.70 -7.87 -5.92
C GLN A 153 23.70 -9.01 -5.71
N LYS A 154 22.67 -8.81 -4.87
CA LYS A 154 21.60 -9.79 -4.68
C LYS A 154 20.77 -10.01 -5.94
N GLN A 155 20.67 -9.04 -6.84
CA GLN A 155 20.06 -9.25 -8.16
C GLN A 155 20.95 -10.07 -9.08
N ALA A 156 22.23 -9.74 -9.16
CA ALA A 156 23.18 -10.45 -10.01
C ALA A 156 23.32 -11.93 -9.62
N SER A 157 23.31 -12.25 -8.34
CA SER A 157 23.37 -13.64 -7.86
C SER A 157 22.08 -14.42 -8.19
N ASN A 158 20.91 -13.79 -8.12
CA ASN A 158 19.65 -14.43 -8.48
C ASN A 158 19.51 -14.68 -9.98
N LEU A 159 20.01 -13.78 -10.82
CA LEU A 159 20.06 -13.98 -12.28
C LEU A 159 20.95 -15.17 -12.66
N LYS A 160 22.13 -15.30 -12.05
CA LYS A 160 23.01 -16.47 -12.28
C LYS A 160 22.34 -17.79 -11.88
N THR A 161 21.67 -17.80 -10.72
CA THR A 161 20.96 -19.00 -10.23
C THR A 161 19.75 -19.36 -11.11
N LEU A 162 19.08 -18.36 -11.71
CA LEU A 162 18.00 -18.58 -12.68
C LEU A 162 18.52 -19.12 -14.01
N GLU A 163 19.62 -18.57 -14.52
CA GLU A 163 20.27 -19.09 -15.73
C GLU A 163 20.77 -20.54 -15.58
N GLU A 164 21.29 -20.90 -14.41
CA GLU A 164 21.69 -22.27 -14.09
C GLU A 164 20.50 -23.23 -14.04
N LYS A 165 19.36 -22.78 -13.48
CA LYS A 165 18.11 -23.58 -13.43
C LYS A 165 17.42 -23.70 -14.79
N MET A 166 17.62 -22.80 -15.71
CA MET A 166 17.07 -22.86 -17.08
C MET A 166 17.93 -23.69 -18.04
N LYS A 167 19.16 -24.02 -17.65
CA LYS A 167 20.08 -24.88 -18.44
C LYS A 167 20.00 -26.36 -18.04
N LEU A 168 19.19 -26.73 -17.06
CA LEU A 168 18.82 -28.10 -16.66
C LEU A 168 17.45 -28.48 -17.21
#